data_a30437e4957219b1a26d3c2da1997a62
#
_entry.id   a30437e4957219b1a26d3c2da1997a62
#
_cell.length_a   1.000
_cell.length_b   1.000
_cell.length_c   1.000
_cell.angle_alpha   90.00
_cell.angle_beta   90.00
_cell.angle_gamma   90.00
#
_symmetry.space_group_name_H-M   'P 1'
#
loop_
_entity.id
_entity.type
_entity.pdbx_description
1 polymer ?
#
loop_
_entity_poly.entity_id
_entity_poly.type
_entity_poly.pdbx_seq_one_letter_code
_entity_poly.pdbx_strand_id
1 'polypeptide(L)' 'MHPNQIVALYYANITWNPEWGGETIFYKEDRKTVELCSPYTPNRMVIFDGKIPHTIKSQNLIGPAYRFTMSIFFNKHV' A
#
# COMPACT_ATOMS: atom_id res chain seq x y z
N MET A 1 9.23 6.98 -3.41
CA MET A 1 8.57 7.95 -2.50
C MET A 1 8.08 9.16 -3.26
N HIS A 2 7.08 9.83 -2.76
CA HIS A 2 6.47 11.01 -3.38
C HIS A 2 6.44 12.15 -2.36
N PRO A 3 7.59 12.84 -2.12
CA PRO A 3 7.73 13.74 -0.97
C PRO A 3 6.79 14.96 -1.01
N ASN A 4 6.27 15.32 -2.18
CA ASN A 4 5.37 16.47 -2.33
C ASN A 4 3.92 16.05 -2.58
N GLN A 5 3.57 14.80 -2.26
CA GLN A 5 2.25 14.27 -2.56
C GLN A 5 1.65 13.53 -1.39
N ILE A 6 0.33 13.54 -1.34
CA ILE A 6 -0.46 12.64 -0.51
C ILE A 6 -0.91 11.49 -1.41
N VAL A 7 -0.78 10.28 -0.94
CA VAL A 7 -1.12 9.07 -1.70
C VAL A 7 -2.35 8.42 -1.10
N ALA A 8 -3.32 8.11 -1.95
CA ALA A 8 -4.46 7.29 -1.57
C ALA A 8 -4.39 5.97 -2.37
N LEU A 9 -4.35 4.85 -1.65
CA LEU A 9 -4.37 3.51 -2.24
C LEU A 9 -5.70 2.86 -1.96
N TYR A 10 -6.36 2.37 -3.00
CA TYR A 10 -7.60 1.62 -2.87
C TYR A 10 -7.36 0.17 -3.30
N TYR A 11 -7.70 -0.77 -2.41
CA TYR A 11 -7.56 -2.19 -2.67
C TYR A 11 -8.81 -2.68 -3.39
N ALA A 12 -8.68 -2.92 -4.70
CA ALA A 12 -9.83 -3.06 -5.61
C ALA A 12 -10.28 -4.49 -5.87
N ASN A 13 -9.54 -5.52 -5.41
CA ASN A 13 -10.00 -6.89 -5.57
C ASN A 13 -11.27 -7.13 -4.76
N ILE A 14 -12.18 -7.96 -5.31
CA ILE A 14 -13.45 -8.26 -4.64
C ILE A 14 -13.23 -9.13 -3.41
N THR A 15 -12.32 -10.11 -3.50
CA THR A 15 -11.97 -10.99 -2.39
C THR A 15 -10.46 -11.06 -2.28
N TRP A 16 -9.98 -11.32 -1.06
CA TRP A 16 -8.56 -11.49 -0.80
C TRP A 16 -8.36 -12.30 0.46
N ASN A 17 -7.48 -13.31 0.40
CA ASN A 17 -7.06 -14.06 1.57
C ASN A 17 -5.77 -13.42 2.11
N PRO A 18 -5.68 -13.11 3.41
CA PRO A 18 -4.46 -12.51 3.98
C PRO A 18 -3.19 -13.33 3.72
N GLU A 19 -3.30 -14.65 3.55
CA GLU A 19 -2.17 -15.50 3.24
C GLU A 19 -1.60 -15.29 1.84
N TRP A 20 -2.30 -14.59 0.97
CA TRP A 20 -1.82 -14.31 -0.38
C TRP A 20 -0.80 -13.19 -0.45
N GLY A 21 -0.53 -12.50 0.64
CA GLY A 21 0.38 -11.35 0.64
C GLY A 21 -0.31 -10.09 0.16
N GLY A 22 0.43 -9.23 -0.53
CA GLY A 22 -0.13 -8.01 -1.11
C GLY A 22 -0.27 -6.83 -0.14
N GLU A 23 0.19 -6.97 1.09
CA GLU A 23 0.12 -5.89 2.08
C GLU A 23 1.02 -4.71 1.73
N THR A 24 0.66 -3.52 2.24
CA THR A 24 1.50 -2.34 2.16
C THR A 24 2.22 -2.16 3.49
N ILE A 25 3.54 -2.05 3.44
CA ILE A 25 4.38 -1.93 4.63
C ILE A 25 4.95 -0.52 4.68
N PHE A 26 4.81 0.14 5.83
CA PHE A 26 5.37 1.45 6.09
C PHE A 26 6.55 1.32 7.04
N TYR A 27 7.62 2.02 6.74
CA TYR A 27 8.89 1.94 7.47
C TYR A 27 9.16 3.24 8.21
N LYS A 28 9.98 3.15 9.26
CA LYS A 28 10.56 4.32 9.89
C LYS A 28 11.60 4.95 8.95
N GLU A 29 12.16 6.09 9.34
CA GLU A 29 13.13 6.82 8.51
C GLU A 29 14.35 5.99 8.13
N ASP A 30 14.71 4.98 8.93
CA ASP A 30 15.82 4.07 8.63
C ASP A 30 15.56 3.17 7.42
N ARG A 31 14.29 3.11 6.96
CA ARG A 31 13.83 2.28 5.84
C ARG A 31 13.98 0.78 6.05
N LYS A 32 14.15 0.36 7.29
CA LYS A 32 14.34 -1.04 7.68
C LYS A 32 13.35 -1.48 8.73
N THR A 33 13.09 -0.62 9.71
CA THR A 33 12.18 -0.94 10.81
C THR A 33 10.75 -0.72 10.36
N VAL A 34 9.92 -1.76 10.47
CA VAL A 34 8.50 -1.66 10.11
C VAL A 34 7.78 -0.83 11.17
N GLU A 35 7.11 0.22 10.72
CA GLU A 35 6.28 1.06 11.58
C GLU A 35 4.84 0.53 11.62
N LEU A 36 4.30 0.18 10.45
CA LEU A 36 2.92 -0.22 10.28
C LEU A 36 2.79 -1.12 9.07
N CYS A 37 1.95 -2.13 9.16
CA CYS A 37 1.60 -2.97 8.03
C CYS A 37 0.09 -2.85 7.78
N SER A 38 -0.29 -2.51 6.54
CA SER A 38 -1.68 -2.49 6.13
C SER A 38 -1.97 -3.73 5.29
N PRO A 39 -2.69 -4.72 5.84
CA PRO A 39 -3.06 -5.91 5.08
C PRO A 39 -3.92 -5.53 3.88
N TYR A 40 -3.81 -6.30 2.80
CA TYR A 40 -4.69 -6.11 1.65
C TYR A 40 -6.10 -6.56 2.03
N THR A 41 -6.94 -5.60 2.35
CA THR A 41 -8.34 -5.84 2.68
C THR A 41 -9.19 -5.25 1.56
N PRO A 42 -9.97 -6.07 0.84
CA PRO A 42 -10.79 -5.56 -0.26
C PRO A 42 -11.67 -4.39 0.19
N ASN A 43 -11.80 -3.42 -0.69
CA ASN A 43 -12.58 -2.21 -0.46
C ASN A 43 -12.02 -1.28 0.63
N ARG A 44 -10.77 -1.46 1.02
CA ARG A 44 -10.08 -0.56 1.95
C ARG A 44 -9.34 0.52 1.17
N MET A 45 -9.38 1.74 1.69
CA MET A 45 -8.55 2.83 1.20
C MET A 45 -7.53 3.21 2.27
N VAL A 46 -6.28 3.36 1.88
CA VAL A 46 -5.19 3.81 2.75
C VAL A 46 -4.70 5.14 2.24
N ILE A 47 -4.68 6.15 3.10
CA ILE A 47 -4.22 7.50 2.74
C ILE A 47 -3.00 7.82 3.59
N PHE A 48 -1.92 8.23 2.95
CA PHE A 48 -0.68 8.50 3.65
C PHE A 48 0.15 9.56 2.93
N ASP A 49 1.08 10.16 3.68
CA ASP A 49 2.04 11.11 3.12
C ASP A 49 3.06 10.34 2.28
N GLY A 50 3.24 10.77 1.03
CA GLY A 50 4.13 10.09 0.10
C GLY A 50 5.61 10.11 0.49
N LYS A 51 6.01 10.96 1.44
CA LYS A 51 7.38 10.97 1.95
C LYS A 51 7.69 9.81 2.90
N ILE A 52 6.66 9.12 3.42
CA ILE A 52 6.85 7.98 4.32
C ILE A 52 7.40 6.81 3.50
N PRO A 53 8.54 6.21 3.91
CA PRO A 53 9.06 5.03 3.22
C PRO A 53 8.04 3.89 3.27
N HIS A 54 7.76 3.29 2.12
CA HIS A 54 6.76 2.22 2.03
C HIS A 54 7.09 1.26 0.92
N THR A 55 6.55 0.04 1.03
CA THR A 55 6.67 -1.01 0.02
C THR A 55 5.32 -1.69 -0.12
N ILE A 56 4.92 -1.94 -1.36
CA ILE A 56 3.73 -2.74 -1.66
C ILE A 56 4.22 -4.14 -1.99
N LYS A 57 3.86 -5.11 -1.13
CA LYS A 57 4.29 -6.50 -1.29
C LYS A 57 3.54 -7.16 -2.44
N SER A 58 4.24 -8.03 -3.16
CA SER A 58 3.64 -8.87 -4.20
C SER A 58 2.75 -9.93 -3.56
N GLN A 59 1.72 -10.37 -4.27
CA GLN A 59 0.97 -11.54 -3.89
C GLN A 59 1.84 -12.79 -4.12
N ASN A 60 1.55 -13.86 -3.36
CA ASN A 60 2.25 -15.11 -3.53
C ASN A 60 1.65 -15.95 -4.67
N LEU A 61 2.24 -17.12 -4.94
CA LEU A 61 1.88 -17.96 -6.08
C LEU A 61 0.49 -18.62 -5.96
N ILE A 62 -0.05 -18.74 -4.76
CA ILE A 62 -1.38 -19.34 -4.56
C ILE A 62 -2.51 -18.30 -4.62
N GLY A 63 -2.15 -17.01 -4.66
CA GLY A 63 -3.13 -15.95 -4.80
C GLY A 63 -3.61 -15.80 -6.25
N PRO A 64 -4.53 -14.85 -6.51
CA PRO A 64 -4.99 -14.59 -7.87
C PRO A 64 -3.86 -14.09 -8.74
N ALA A 65 -4.01 -14.27 -10.07
CA ALA A 65 -3.00 -13.82 -11.03
C ALA A 65 -2.74 -12.31 -10.96
N TYR A 66 -3.74 -11.54 -10.54
CA TYR A 66 -3.65 -10.09 -10.49
C TYR A 66 -4.12 -9.56 -9.14
N ARG A 67 -3.36 -8.59 -8.62
CA ARG A 67 -3.72 -7.77 -7.50
C ARG A 67 -4.03 -6.38 -8.04
N PHE A 68 -5.27 -5.93 -7.87
CA PHE A 68 -5.69 -4.64 -8.36
C PHE A 68 -5.61 -3.60 -7.25
N THR A 69 -4.91 -2.52 -7.52
CA THR A 69 -4.80 -1.38 -6.60
C THR A 69 -4.95 -0.11 -7.42
N MET A 70 -5.85 0.77 -6.99
CA MET A 70 -5.97 2.09 -7.58
C MET A 70 -5.17 3.07 -6.73
N SER A 71 -4.25 3.80 -7.36
CA SER A 71 -3.44 4.81 -6.68
C SER A 71 -3.82 6.19 -7.17
N ILE A 72 -4.09 7.10 -6.24
CA ILE A 72 -4.41 8.49 -6.54
C ILE A 72 -3.40 9.36 -5.80
N PHE A 73 -2.80 10.31 -6.52
CA PHE A 73 -1.77 11.20 -5.99
C PHE A 73 -2.31 12.62 -5.96
N PHE A 74 -2.22 13.25 -4.80
CA PHE A 74 -2.61 14.64 -4.60
C PHE A 74 -1.38 15.48 -4.33
N ASN A 75 -1.19 16.57 -5.09
CA ASN A 75 -0.08 17.48 -4.84
C ASN A 75 -0.35 18.28 -3.59
N LYS A 76 0.70 18.43 -2.76
CA LYS A 76 0.64 19.32 -1.61
C LYS A 76 0.79 20.76 -2.08
N HIS A 77 -0.02 21.64 -1.53
CA HIS A 77 0.14 23.08 -1.70
C HIS A 77 0.93 23.63 -0.53
N VAL A 78 1.98 24.37 -0.85
CA VAL A 78 2.88 24.92 0.14
C VAL A 78 2.62 26.42 0.27
#